data_99f96791022ce44214d976bfaa7f46a8
#
_entry.id   99f96791022ce44214d976bfaa7f46a8
#
_cell.length_a   1.000
_cell.length_b   1.000
_cell.length_c   1.000
_cell.angle_alpha   90.00
_cell.angle_beta   90.00
_cell.angle_gamma   90.00
#
_symmetry.space_group_name_H-M   'P 1'
#
loop_
_entity.id
_entity.type
_entity.pdbx_description
1 polymer ?
#
loop_
_entity_poly.entity_id
_entity_poly.type
_entity_poly.pdbx_seq_one_letter_code
_entity_poly.pdbx_strand_id
1 'polypeptide(L)'
;MSRRPFFRLAVAALPFALAACATPVNPSEGHAEDYGAVTPLAEPARPAGALLAPVPQPPERPIAPTSVTDPAIPRAQRVDAFVDYTVQTYGADPAHVRRVLAQAQVQQAILTAISRPAEAVRPWRDYRPIFINDARINGGVAFYRENRAALERVAAETGVPAEYIVAIIGVETSYGRITGNWKVIDALYTLSFDYAPRAPFFAGELAQLFALEKAEPQLDILQLKGSYAGAMGMGQFMPSSYRLWAKDGDGDGRRDLLTHKPDVFASIANYFVVHGWQRGGPVVARAQRDASAADFKPENWDPVYPLADLARRGYTPAPGQPTAEGATLLSLDGEAGMEYWLAYRNFYVITRYNRSPMYSLSVHQLAQAIRAGVGP
;
A
#
# COMPACT_ATOMS: atom_id res chain seq x y z
N MET A 1 4.35 -56.08 13.16
CA MET A 1 4.26 -54.77 13.80
C MET A 1 5.10 -53.78 12.98
N SER A 2 4.46 -53.10 12.04
CA SER A 2 5.14 -52.17 11.10
C SER A 2 4.76 -50.74 11.51
N ARG A 3 5.77 -49.96 11.93
CA ARG A 3 5.59 -48.54 12.25
C ARG A 3 5.72 -47.73 10.96
N ARG A 4 4.64 -47.05 10.53
CA ARG A 4 4.65 -46.06 9.44
C ARG A 4 5.16 -44.70 9.99
N PRO A 5 6.04 -43.98 9.27
CA PRO A 5 6.44 -42.65 9.69
C PRO A 5 5.36 -41.63 9.28
N PHE A 6 4.99 -40.78 10.23
CA PHE A 6 4.17 -39.58 9.99
C PHE A 6 5.02 -38.54 9.25
N PHE A 7 4.67 -38.30 7.99
CA PHE A 7 5.14 -37.11 7.28
C PHE A 7 4.42 -35.85 7.85
N ARG A 8 5.17 -35.04 8.57
CA ARG A 8 4.72 -33.68 8.90
C ARG A 8 4.90 -32.83 7.65
N LEU A 9 3.80 -32.45 7.00
CA LEU A 9 3.80 -31.36 6.01
C LEU A 9 4.15 -30.07 6.76
N ALA A 10 5.35 -29.56 6.54
CA ALA A 10 5.70 -28.21 6.88
C ALA A 10 5.01 -27.28 5.86
N VAL A 11 3.97 -26.58 6.30
CA VAL A 11 3.37 -25.48 5.55
C VAL A 11 4.39 -24.34 5.54
N ALA A 12 5.14 -24.23 4.46
CA ALA A 12 6.01 -23.09 4.23
C ALA A 12 5.15 -21.86 4.02
N ALA A 13 5.11 -20.99 5.02
CA ALA A 13 4.55 -19.64 4.89
C ALA A 13 5.43 -18.86 3.90
N LEU A 14 4.94 -18.63 2.70
CA LEU A 14 5.58 -17.75 1.72
C LEU A 14 5.43 -16.29 2.20
N PRO A 15 6.54 -15.58 2.36
CA PRO A 15 6.47 -14.13 2.62
C PRO A 15 6.09 -13.41 1.34
N PHE A 16 5.00 -12.63 1.38
CA PHE A 16 4.60 -11.76 0.27
C PHE A 16 5.57 -10.57 0.14
N ALA A 17 6.14 -10.43 -1.03
CA ALA A 17 7.02 -9.32 -1.39
C ALA A 17 6.19 -8.15 -1.93
N LEU A 18 6.21 -7.02 -1.22
CA LEU A 18 5.80 -5.72 -1.73
C LEU A 18 6.81 -5.23 -2.79
N ALA A 19 6.61 -5.61 -4.04
CA ALA A 19 7.38 -5.08 -5.15
C ALA A 19 6.71 -3.83 -5.72
N ALA A 20 7.04 -2.66 -5.18
CA ALA A 20 6.70 -1.39 -5.80
C ALA A 20 7.77 -1.03 -6.84
N CYS A 21 7.49 -1.20 -8.11
CA CYS A 21 8.32 -0.66 -9.21
C CYS A 21 8.09 0.85 -9.31
N ALA A 22 9.11 1.66 -9.03
CA ALA A 22 9.13 3.08 -9.33
C ALA A 22 9.88 3.30 -10.65
N THR A 23 9.23 3.89 -11.65
CA THR A 23 9.88 4.55 -12.79
C THR A 23 10.20 5.99 -12.42
N PRO A 24 11.36 6.55 -12.82
CA PRO A 24 11.70 7.93 -12.53
C PRO A 24 10.89 8.90 -13.38
N VAL A 25 10.32 9.93 -12.77
CA VAL A 25 9.72 11.08 -13.44
C VAL A 25 10.63 12.29 -13.18
N ASN A 26 10.96 13.01 -14.24
CA ASN A 26 11.79 14.22 -14.25
C ASN A 26 11.05 15.40 -13.57
N PRO A 27 11.70 16.24 -12.76
CA PRO A 27 11.06 17.42 -12.16
C PRO A 27 11.08 18.60 -13.14
N SER A 28 9.93 19.22 -13.36
CA SER A 28 9.83 20.57 -13.93
C SER A 28 9.25 21.53 -12.90
N GLU A 29 9.90 22.68 -12.77
CA GLU A 29 9.65 23.77 -11.84
C GLU A 29 8.25 24.40 -11.99
N GLY A 30 7.64 24.79 -10.87
CA GLY A 30 6.38 25.55 -10.86
C GLY A 30 6.26 26.44 -9.62
N HIS A 31 6.15 27.72 -9.88
CA HIS A 31 6.03 28.81 -8.90
C HIS A 31 4.73 28.73 -8.08
N ALA A 32 4.80 29.17 -6.80
CA ALA A 32 3.67 29.36 -5.93
C ALA A 32 2.94 30.67 -6.28
N GLU A 33 1.64 30.63 -6.47
CA GLU A 33 0.77 31.81 -6.56
C GLU A 33 -0.43 31.71 -5.60
N ASP A 34 -0.83 32.90 -5.12
CA ASP A 34 -1.77 33.28 -4.10
C ASP A 34 -3.24 32.95 -4.49
N TYR A 35 -4.01 32.31 -3.59
CA TYR A 35 -5.40 31.96 -3.85
C TYR A 35 -6.40 32.95 -3.25
N GLY A 36 -6.85 33.89 -4.09
CA GLY A 36 -8.08 34.64 -3.86
C GLY A 36 -9.32 33.79 -4.18
N ALA A 37 -10.39 33.94 -3.39
CA ALA A 37 -11.64 33.22 -3.55
C ALA A 37 -12.28 33.47 -4.93
N VAL A 38 -12.50 32.43 -5.72
CA VAL A 38 -13.13 32.50 -7.05
C VAL A 38 -14.45 31.71 -7.03
N THR A 39 -15.52 32.38 -7.44
CA THR A 39 -16.84 31.80 -7.76
C THR A 39 -16.69 30.76 -8.87
N PRO A 40 -17.34 29.57 -8.80
CA PRO A 40 -17.21 28.57 -9.85
C PRO A 40 -17.85 29.07 -11.16
N LEU A 41 -17.04 29.39 -12.14
CA LEU A 41 -17.47 29.51 -13.51
C LEU A 41 -17.76 28.11 -14.06
N ALA A 42 -18.87 27.97 -14.82
CA ALA A 42 -19.17 26.72 -15.52
C ALA A 42 -17.95 26.30 -16.36
N GLU A 43 -17.40 25.11 -16.11
CA GLU A 43 -16.27 24.60 -16.88
C GLU A 43 -16.65 24.52 -18.37
N PRO A 44 -15.80 25.04 -19.28
CA PRO A 44 -16.02 24.87 -20.71
C PRO A 44 -16.01 23.37 -21.06
N ALA A 45 -16.92 22.98 -21.98
CA ALA A 45 -17.02 21.58 -22.45
C ALA A 45 -15.64 21.10 -22.93
N ARG A 46 -15.13 20.04 -22.31
CA ARG A 46 -13.81 19.48 -22.65
C ARG A 46 -13.79 18.98 -24.11
N PRO A 47 -12.69 19.20 -24.84
CA PRO A 47 -12.54 18.62 -26.16
C PRO A 47 -12.59 17.09 -26.09
N ALA A 48 -13.18 16.44 -27.09
CA ALA A 48 -13.23 14.98 -27.16
C ALA A 48 -11.80 14.40 -27.14
N GLY A 49 -11.55 13.46 -26.21
CA GLY A 49 -10.24 12.84 -26.02
C GLY A 49 -9.33 13.52 -24.99
N ALA A 50 -9.74 14.63 -24.38
CA ALA A 50 -8.99 15.23 -23.28
C ALA A 50 -9.09 14.38 -22.01
N LEU A 51 -7.94 14.10 -21.39
CA LEU A 51 -7.88 13.36 -20.12
C LEU A 51 -8.43 14.20 -18.97
N LEU A 52 -8.96 13.52 -17.96
CA LEU A 52 -9.30 14.13 -16.67
C LEU A 52 -8.04 14.47 -15.88
N ALA A 53 -8.16 15.36 -14.89
CA ALA A 53 -7.06 15.65 -14.00
C ALA A 53 -6.71 14.40 -13.15
N PRO A 54 -5.42 14.12 -12.92
CA PRO A 54 -4.98 13.06 -12.03
C PRO A 54 -5.53 13.25 -10.61
N VAL A 55 -5.61 12.16 -9.84
CA VAL A 55 -5.99 12.22 -8.43
C VAL A 55 -4.87 12.93 -7.66
N PRO A 56 -5.16 14.05 -6.96
CA PRO A 56 -4.16 14.70 -6.13
C PRO A 56 -3.57 13.74 -5.11
N GLN A 57 -2.25 13.80 -4.92
CA GLN A 57 -1.53 12.94 -3.98
C GLN A 57 -0.96 13.77 -2.83
N PRO A 58 -0.82 13.17 -1.63
CA PRO A 58 -0.06 13.81 -0.57
C PRO A 58 1.38 14.05 -1.03
N PRO A 59 2.09 15.03 -0.44
CA PRO A 59 3.48 15.34 -0.77
C PRO A 59 4.36 14.08 -0.72
N GLU A 60 5.33 14.02 -1.64
CA GLU A 60 6.30 12.94 -1.66
C GLU A 60 7.13 12.92 -0.37
N ARG A 61 7.49 11.71 0.05
CA ARG A 61 8.33 11.53 1.24
C ARG A 61 9.78 11.84 0.89
N PRO A 62 10.54 12.48 1.79
CA PRO A 62 11.97 12.66 1.59
C PRO A 62 12.66 11.32 1.36
N ILE A 63 13.48 11.24 0.32
CA ILE A 63 14.37 10.11 0.05
C ILE A 63 15.79 10.48 0.49
N ALA A 64 16.58 9.48 0.91
CA ALA A 64 17.92 9.73 1.34
C ALA A 64 18.83 10.14 0.15
N PRO A 65 19.81 11.04 0.38
CA PRO A 65 20.71 11.52 -0.67
C PRO A 65 21.70 10.44 -1.13
N THR A 66 22.32 10.66 -2.29
CA THR A 66 23.32 9.75 -2.87
C THR A 66 24.54 9.54 -1.99
N SER A 67 24.95 10.54 -1.19
CA SER A 67 26.03 10.40 -0.20
C SER A 67 25.80 9.25 0.81
N VAL A 68 24.52 8.89 1.05
CA VAL A 68 24.14 7.76 1.92
C VAL A 68 24.10 6.45 1.13
N THR A 69 23.72 6.48 -0.15
CA THR A 69 23.24 5.29 -0.87
C THR A 69 24.12 4.83 -2.02
N ASP A 70 25.09 5.64 -2.46
CA ASP A 70 26.02 5.28 -3.52
C ASP A 70 26.97 4.15 -3.06
N PRO A 71 26.92 2.95 -3.67
CA PRO A 71 27.78 1.84 -3.30
C PRO A 71 29.27 2.07 -3.56
N ALA A 72 29.63 3.08 -4.38
CA ALA A 72 31.02 3.46 -4.61
C ALA A 72 31.65 4.17 -3.37
N ILE A 73 30.82 4.71 -2.47
CA ILE A 73 31.27 5.35 -1.24
C ILE A 73 31.45 4.26 -0.16
N PRO A 74 32.59 4.26 0.58
CA PRO A 74 32.81 3.32 1.68
C PRO A 74 31.66 3.34 2.71
N ARG A 75 31.26 2.16 3.20
CA ARG A 75 30.12 2.01 4.14
C ARG A 75 30.23 2.97 5.33
N ALA A 76 31.41 3.10 5.95
CA ALA A 76 31.56 3.98 7.11
C ALA A 76 31.16 5.43 6.79
N GLN A 77 31.60 5.95 5.64
CA GLN A 77 31.24 7.30 5.20
C GLN A 77 29.75 7.43 4.88
N ARG A 78 29.12 6.39 4.29
CA ARG A 78 27.67 6.36 4.05
C ARG A 78 26.88 6.36 5.37
N VAL A 79 27.36 5.64 6.38
CA VAL A 79 26.74 5.63 7.71
C VAL A 79 26.87 7.01 8.37
N ASP A 80 28.03 7.68 8.26
CA ASP A 80 28.19 9.04 8.76
C ASP A 80 27.25 10.02 8.03
N ALA A 81 27.17 9.95 6.70
CA ALA A 81 26.25 10.74 5.90
C ALA A 81 24.78 10.46 6.24
N PHE A 82 24.44 9.22 6.58
CA PHE A 82 23.10 8.87 7.05
C PHE A 82 22.78 9.50 8.41
N VAL A 83 23.73 9.50 9.34
CA VAL A 83 23.55 10.18 10.63
C VAL A 83 23.30 11.66 10.42
N ASP A 84 24.13 12.32 9.60
CA ASP A 84 23.99 13.74 9.30
C ASP A 84 22.65 14.05 8.62
N TYR A 85 22.23 13.24 7.64
CA TYR A 85 20.94 13.36 6.99
C TYR A 85 19.78 13.23 7.99
N THR A 86 19.82 12.24 8.88
CA THR A 86 18.78 11.97 9.86
C THR A 86 18.68 13.10 10.90
N VAL A 87 19.84 13.64 11.32
CA VAL A 87 19.90 14.80 12.24
C VAL A 87 19.34 16.05 11.57
N GLN A 88 19.79 16.37 10.36
CA GLN A 88 19.39 17.58 9.65
C GLN A 88 17.89 17.56 9.27
N THR A 89 17.39 16.40 8.85
CA THR A 89 16.01 16.28 8.33
C THR A 89 14.98 16.12 9.45
N TYR A 90 15.34 15.40 10.52
CA TYR A 90 14.38 14.99 11.55
C TYR A 90 14.74 15.43 12.97
N GLY A 91 15.90 16.07 13.16
CA GLY A 91 16.34 16.51 14.48
C GLY A 91 16.59 15.35 15.45
N ALA A 92 17.10 14.21 14.93
CA ALA A 92 17.46 13.07 15.77
C ALA A 92 18.75 13.35 16.56
N ASP A 93 18.94 12.68 17.70
CA ASP A 93 20.20 12.72 18.43
C ASP A 93 21.27 11.89 17.71
N PRO A 94 22.39 12.48 17.23
CA PRO A 94 23.40 11.77 16.48
C PRO A 94 24.06 10.63 17.26
N ALA A 95 24.21 10.77 18.58
CA ALA A 95 24.79 9.73 19.42
C ALA A 95 23.83 8.54 19.54
N HIS A 96 22.52 8.80 19.64
CA HIS A 96 21.50 7.75 19.66
C HIS A 96 21.46 7.01 18.31
N VAL A 97 21.40 7.74 17.18
CA VAL A 97 21.41 7.11 15.84
C VAL A 97 22.62 6.19 15.67
N ARG A 98 23.82 6.66 16.04
CA ARG A 98 25.04 5.83 15.95
C ARG A 98 24.95 4.58 16.84
N ARG A 99 24.47 4.69 18.08
CA ARG A 99 24.31 3.55 18.99
C ARG A 99 23.34 2.51 18.46
N VAL A 100 22.24 2.92 17.87
CA VAL A 100 21.25 2.01 17.28
C VAL A 100 21.82 1.34 16.03
N LEU A 101 22.42 2.10 15.10
CA LEU A 101 23.03 1.53 13.89
C LEU A 101 24.17 0.55 14.20
N ALA A 102 24.95 0.78 15.28
CA ALA A 102 25.99 -0.13 15.71
C ALA A 102 25.46 -1.51 16.17
N GLN A 103 24.17 -1.61 16.49
CA GLN A 103 23.50 -2.86 16.88
C GLN A 103 22.75 -3.51 15.70
N ALA A 104 22.52 -2.77 14.61
CA ALA A 104 21.83 -3.28 13.43
C ALA A 104 22.71 -4.32 12.70
N GLN A 105 22.06 -5.37 12.22
CA GLN A 105 22.73 -6.49 11.58
C GLN A 105 22.30 -6.63 10.11
N VAL A 106 23.27 -6.84 9.24
CA VAL A 106 23.01 -7.19 7.84
C VAL A 106 22.42 -8.60 7.76
N GLN A 107 21.27 -8.72 7.10
CA GLN A 107 20.53 -9.97 6.97
C GLN A 107 20.58 -10.47 5.52
N GLN A 108 21.46 -11.42 5.22
CA GLN A 108 21.61 -11.96 3.86
C GLN A 108 20.31 -12.59 3.32
N ALA A 109 19.49 -13.17 4.21
CA ALA A 109 18.20 -13.73 3.83
C ALA A 109 17.20 -12.67 3.33
N ILE A 110 17.30 -11.43 3.81
CA ILE A 110 16.51 -10.30 3.32
C ILE A 110 16.94 -9.92 1.90
N LEU A 111 18.24 -9.84 1.64
CA LEU A 111 18.77 -9.58 0.29
C LEU A 111 18.33 -10.68 -0.70
N THR A 112 18.40 -11.94 -0.27
CA THR A 112 17.91 -13.05 -1.07
C THR A 112 16.40 -12.95 -1.33
N ALA A 113 15.61 -12.58 -0.34
CA ALA A 113 14.15 -12.48 -0.48
C ALA A 113 13.73 -11.36 -1.42
N ILE A 114 14.35 -10.16 -1.29
CA ILE A 114 13.98 -8.99 -2.09
C ILE A 114 14.51 -9.06 -3.53
N SER A 115 15.61 -9.78 -3.76
CA SER A 115 16.22 -9.98 -5.08
C SER A 115 15.57 -11.10 -5.89
N ARG A 116 14.71 -11.91 -5.27
CA ARG A 116 13.89 -12.83 -6.05
C ARG A 116 13.07 -11.98 -7.01
N PRO A 117 13.01 -12.35 -8.33
CA PRO A 117 12.10 -11.69 -9.23
C PRO A 117 10.76 -11.61 -8.49
N ALA A 118 10.22 -10.40 -8.32
CA ALA A 118 8.84 -10.26 -7.89
C ALA A 118 8.12 -11.29 -8.72
N GLU A 119 7.32 -12.19 -8.10
CA GLU A 119 6.68 -13.29 -8.81
C GLU A 119 5.95 -12.69 -9.99
N ALA A 120 6.80 -12.27 -10.89
CA ALA A 120 6.51 -11.52 -12.06
C ALA A 120 5.67 -12.47 -12.83
N VAL A 121 4.40 -12.07 -12.91
CA VAL A 121 3.54 -12.62 -13.92
C VAL A 121 2.86 -13.93 -13.51
N ARG A 122 2.40 -14.03 -12.29
CA ARG A 122 1.26 -14.92 -12.10
C ARG A 122 0.07 -14.28 -12.82
N PRO A 123 -0.61 -14.99 -13.71
CA PRO A 123 -1.86 -14.50 -14.27
C PRO A 123 -2.89 -14.33 -13.14
N TRP A 124 -3.88 -13.50 -13.36
CA TRP A 124 -4.92 -13.22 -12.37
C TRP A 124 -5.61 -14.47 -11.84
N ARG A 125 -5.84 -15.47 -12.71
CA ARG A 125 -6.41 -16.77 -12.34
C ARG A 125 -5.64 -17.50 -11.24
N ASP A 126 -4.30 -17.32 -11.16
CA ASP A 126 -3.44 -17.95 -10.16
C ASP A 126 -3.20 -17.06 -8.94
N TYR A 127 -3.29 -15.74 -9.11
CA TYR A 127 -3.11 -14.76 -8.05
C TYR A 127 -4.36 -14.61 -7.18
N ARG A 128 -5.53 -14.53 -7.79
CA ARG A 128 -6.81 -14.32 -7.12
C ARG A 128 -7.10 -15.33 -6.01
N PRO A 129 -6.93 -16.65 -6.19
CA PRO A 129 -7.24 -17.66 -5.16
C PRO A 129 -6.39 -17.55 -3.89
N ILE A 130 -5.24 -16.87 -3.94
CA ILE A 130 -4.40 -16.63 -2.76
C ILE A 130 -5.17 -15.84 -1.70
N PHE A 131 -6.02 -14.91 -2.13
CA PHE A 131 -6.75 -14.00 -1.24
C PHE A 131 -8.25 -14.28 -1.21
N ILE A 132 -8.80 -14.80 -2.30
CA ILE A 132 -10.24 -15.05 -2.41
C ILE A 132 -10.48 -16.55 -2.24
N ASN A 133 -10.58 -16.98 -1.00
CA ASN A 133 -10.87 -18.34 -0.57
C ASN A 133 -11.67 -18.35 0.74
N ASP A 134 -12.32 -19.48 1.05
CA ASP A 134 -13.20 -19.59 2.20
C ASP A 134 -12.52 -19.26 3.54
N ALA A 135 -11.29 -19.70 3.72
CA ALA A 135 -10.55 -19.44 4.97
C ALA A 135 -10.30 -17.94 5.18
N ARG A 136 -9.98 -17.21 4.09
CA ARG A 136 -9.77 -15.76 4.14
C ARG A 136 -11.07 -15.00 4.31
N ILE A 137 -12.12 -15.38 3.58
CA ILE A 137 -13.44 -14.75 3.65
C ILE A 137 -14.05 -14.95 5.03
N ASN A 138 -14.11 -16.21 5.52
CA ASN A 138 -14.69 -16.52 6.82
C ASN A 138 -13.90 -15.87 7.97
N GLY A 139 -12.54 -15.81 7.85
CA GLY A 139 -11.70 -15.08 8.79
C GLY A 139 -12.03 -13.59 8.83
N GLY A 140 -12.31 -12.98 7.68
CA GLY A 140 -12.72 -11.58 7.58
C GLY A 140 -14.10 -11.30 8.15
N VAL A 141 -15.05 -12.17 7.89
CA VAL A 141 -16.40 -12.07 8.47
C VAL A 141 -16.35 -12.17 10.00
N ALA A 142 -15.58 -13.12 10.54
CA ALA A 142 -15.39 -13.26 11.97
C ALA A 142 -14.71 -12.02 12.57
N PHE A 143 -13.61 -11.56 11.95
CA PHE A 143 -12.89 -10.35 12.39
C PHE A 143 -13.77 -9.09 12.36
N TYR A 144 -14.57 -8.93 11.30
CA TYR A 144 -15.52 -7.82 11.21
C TYR A 144 -16.53 -7.86 12.36
N ARG A 145 -17.18 -9.02 12.58
CA ARG A 145 -18.20 -9.19 13.65
C ARG A 145 -17.64 -8.93 15.03
N GLU A 146 -16.44 -9.43 15.31
CA GLU A 146 -15.74 -9.22 16.60
C GLU A 146 -15.46 -7.73 16.86
N ASN A 147 -15.17 -6.95 15.80
CA ASN A 147 -14.74 -5.57 15.93
C ASN A 147 -15.78 -4.57 15.36
N ARG A 148 -17.04 -5.01 15.16
CA ARG A 148 -18.09 -4.27 14.44
C ARG A 148 -18.21 -2.81 14.88
N ALA A 149 -18.37 -2.55 16.17
CA ALA A 149 -18.64 -1.21 16.69
C ALA A 149 -17.50 -0.21 16.37
N ALA A 150 -16.24 -0.63 16.52
CA ALA A 150 -15.09 0.22 16.21
C ALA A 150 -14.95 0.44 14.71
N LEU A 151 -15.15 -0.61 13.90
CA LEU A 151 -15.07 -0.52 12.44
C LEU A 151 -16.17 0.37 11.84
N GLU A 152 -17.42 0.23 12.30
CA GLU A 152 -18.55 1.02 11.82
C GLU A 152 -18.45 2.50 12.25
N ARG A 153 -17.91 2.78 13.46
CA ARG A 153 -17.59 4.14 13.87
C ARG A 153 -16.58 4.78 12.92
N VAL A 154 -15.45 4.14 12.67
CA VAL A 154 -14.43 4.64 11.74
C VAL A 154 -15.00 4.81 10.32
N ALA A 155 -15.82 3.88 9.84
CA ALA A 155 -16.46 4.00 8.54
C ALA A 155 -17.42 5.18 8.46
N ALA A 156 -18.21 5.44 9.51
CA ALA A 156 -19.10 6.60 9.58
C ALA A 156 -18.33 7.92 9.55
N GLU A 157 -17.24 8.01 10.30
CA GLU A 157 -16.38 9.21 10.37
C GLU A 157 -15.67 9.48 9.04
N THR A 158 -15.04 8.47 8.46
CA THR A 158 -14.13 8.62 7.32
C THR A 158 -14.79 8.45 5.96
N GLY A 159 -15.92 7.74 5.89
CA GLY A 159 -16.56 7.32 4.63
C GLY A 159 -15.86 6.17 3.93
N VAL A 160 -14.85 5.56 4.56
CA VAL A 160 -14.23 4.32 4.09
C VAL A 160 -15.03 3.15 4.65
N PRO A 161 -15.69 2.31 3.81
CA PRO A 161 -16.50 1.22 4.33
C PRO A 161 -15.65 0.23 5.15
N ALA A 162 -16.21 -0.26 6.25
CA ALA A 162 -15.52 -1.13 7.23
C ALA A 162 -14.93 -2.39 6.58
N GLU A 163 -15.61 -2.96 5.59
CA GLU A 163 -15.14 -4.12 4.85
C GLU A 163 -13.82 -3.90 4.10
N TYR A 164 -13.52 -2.66 3.65
CA TYR A 164 -12.22 -2.36 3.03
C TYR A 164 -11.11 -2.30 4.05
N ILE A 165 -11.37 -1.76 5.25
CA ILE A 165 -10.39 -1.78 6.36
C ILE A 165 -10.05 -3.22 6.72
N VAL A 166 -11.07 -4.07 6.87
CA VAL A 166 -10.89 -5.51 7.18
C VAL A 166 -10.17 -6.23 6.04
N ALA A 167 -10.49 -5.93 4.78
CA ALA A 167 -9.86 -6.55 3.61
C ALA A 167 -8.36 -6.21 3.52
N ILE A 168 -7.96 -4.97 3.80
CA ILE A 168 -6.53 -4.60 3.91
C ILE A 168 -5.83 -5.46 4.96
N ILE A 169 -6.35 -5.50 6.19
CA ILE A 169 -5.77 -6.32 7.27
C ILE A 169 -5.75 -7.81 6.87
N GLY A 170 -6.79 -8.25 6.17
CA GLY A 170 -6.90 -9.60 5.66
C GLY A 170 -5.81 -9.93 4.64
N VAL A 171 -5.59 -9.08 3.64
CA VAL A 171 -4.58 -9.28 2.59
C VAL A 171 -3.17 -9.16 3.17
N GLU A 172 -2.91 -8.14 3.99
CA GLU A 172 -1.57 -7.86 4.54
C GLU A 172 -1.09 -8.92 5.54
N THR A 173 -1.92 -9.25 6.51
CA THR A 173 -1.46 -10.01 7.68
C THR A 173 -2.36 -11.18 8.06
N SER A 174 -3.32 -11.57 7.22
CA SER A 174 -4.30 -12.59 7.61
C SER A 174 -5.00 -12.26 8.94
N TYR A 175 -5.46 -11.01 9.07
CA TYR A 175 -6.13 -10.50 10.28
C TYR A 175 -5.20 -10.44 11.51
N GLY A 176 -3.96 -9.97 11.30
CA GLY A 176 -2.96 -9.80 12.34
C GLY A 176 -2.20 -11.07 12.74
N ARG A 177 -2.45 -12.21 12.07
CA ARG A 177 -1.75 -13.47 12.39
C ARG A 177 -0.32 -13.54 11.89
N ILE A 178 0.03 -12.79 10.84
CA ILE A 178 1.34 -12.82 10.19
C ILE A 178 1.80 -11.38 9.96
N THR A 179 2.39 -10.76 10.95
CA THR A 179 2.87 -9.37 10.88
C THR A 179 4.35 -9.24 10.52
N GLY A 180 5.06 -10.37 10.42
CA GLY A 180 6.48 -10.44 10.17
C GLY A 180 7.31 -10.69 11.43
N ASN A 181 8.51 -11.28 11.24
CA ASN A 181 9.41 -11.68 12.34
C ASN A 181 10.80 -11.03 12.25
N TRP A 182 11.03 -10.20 11.25
CA TRP A 182 12.32 -9.51 11.10
C TRP A 182 12.37 -8.29 12.01
N LYS A 183 13.55 -8.03 12.62
CA LYS A 183 13.75 -6.71 13.24
C LYS A 183 13.68 -5.64 12.16
N VAL A 184 12.83 -4.64 12.36
CA VAL A 184 12.62 -3.56 11.38
C VAL A 184 13.91 -2.79 11.15
N ILE A 185 14.67 -2.54 12.21
CA ILE A 185 15.98 -1.88 12.12
C ILE A 185 16.96 -2.66 11.25
N ASP A 186 17.07 -3.99 11.41
CA ASP A 186 17.97 -4.83 10.62
C ASP A 186 17.53 -4.86 9.14
N ALA A 187 16.22 -4.97 8.90
CA ALA A 187 15.66 -4.99 7.56
C ALA A 187 15.95 -3.69 6.82
N LEU A 188 15.61 -2.56 7.42
CA LEU A 188 15.85 -1.25 6.80
C LEU A 188 17.34 -0.94 6.67
N TYR A 189 18.17 -1.26 7.66
CA TYR A 189 19.62 -1.12 7.58
C TYR A 189 20.21 -1.92 6.41
N THR A 190 19.86 -3.21 6.32
CA THR A 190 20.29 -4.08 5.23
C THR A 190 19.93 -3.51 3.86
N LEU A 191 18.67 -3.12 3.69
CA LEU A 191 18.17 -2.62 2.40
C LEU A 191 18.68 -1.22 2.05
N SER A 192 19.01 -0.41 3.03
CA SER A 192 19.61 0.92 2.84
C SER A 192 21.04 0.87 2.32
N PHE A 193 21.80 -0.08 2.81
CA PHE A 193 23.25 -0.11 2.55
C PHE A 193 23.71 -1.21 1.61
N ASP A 194 22.88 -2.25 1.38
CA ASP A 194 23.27 -3.43 0.60
C ASP A 194 22.31 -3.76 -0.56
N TYR A 195 21.23 -2.99 -0.74
CA TYR A 195 20.29 -3.17 -1.84
C TYR A 195 20.20 -1.92 -2.72
N ALA A 196 21.20 -1.70 -3.57
CA ALA A 196 21.35 -0.52 -4.42
C ALA A 196 20.08 -0.10 -5.21
N PRO A 197 19.28 -1.03 -5.82
CA PRO A 197 18.14 -0.61 -6.64
C PRO A 197 17.10 0.26 -5.93
N ARG A 198 16.99 0.17 -4.60
CA ARG A 198 16.03 0.95 -3.81
C ARG A 198 16.65 1.52 -2.52
N ALA A 199 17.96 1.61 -2.43
CA ALA A 199 18.65 2.14 -1.27
C ALA A 199 18.16 3.55 -0.86
N PRO A 200 17.93 4.52 -1.77
CA PRO A 200 17.42 5.84 -1.39
C PRO A 200 16.07 5.80 -0.67
N PHE A 201 15.18 4.93 -1.11
CA PHE A 201 13.87 4.73 -0.47
C PHE A 201 14.04 4.10 0.93
N PHE A 202 14.79 3.00 1.04
CA PHE A 202 14.92 2.31 2.34
C PHE A 202 15.72 3.12 3.36
N ALA A 203 16.72 3.88 2.93
CA ALA A 203 17.43 4.78 3.81
C ALA A 203 16.56 5.96 4.26
N GLY A 204 15.66 6.44 3.41
CA GLY A 204 14.60 7.39 3.80
C GLY A 204 13.69 6.79 4.87
N GLU A 205 13.23 5.54 4.69
CA GLU A 205 12.39 4.85 5.68
C GLU A 205 13.14 4.55 6.99
N LEU A 206 14.44 4.25 6.93
CA LEU A 206 15.29 4.09 8.12
C LEU A 206 15.40 5.39 8.92
N ALA A 207 15.57 6.53 8.24
CA ALA A 207 15.57 7.84 8.91
C ALA A 207 14.19 8.18 9.49
N GLN A 208 13.11 7.82 8.80
CA GLN A 208 11.73 7.94 9.31
C GLN A 208 11.48 7.08 10.54
N LEU A 209 12.17 5.93 10.68
CA LEU A 209 12.05 5.08 11.88
C LEU A 209 12.58 5.81 13.13
N PHE A 210 13.70 6.52 13.05
CA PHE A 210 14.20 7.35 14.13
C PHE A 210 13.26 8.54 14.44
N ALA A 211 12.69 9.13 13.41
CA ALA A 211 11.71 10.19 13.58
C ALA A 211 10.39 9.68 14.22
N LEU A 212 10.01 8.45 13.91
CA LEU A 212 8.84 7.77 14.51
C LEU A 212 9.10 7.48 15.99
N GLU A 213 10.26 6.91 16.36
CA GLU A 213 10.64 6.67 17.76
C GLU A 213 10.58 7.96 18.60
N LYS A 214 11.05 9.09 18.04
CA LYS A 214 10.94 10.38 18.71
C LYS A 214 9.50 10.84 18.91
N ALA A 215 8.62 10.53 17.97
CA ALA A 215 7.20 10.89 18.05
C ALA A 215 6.38 9.92 18.92
N GLU A 216 6.80 8.67 19.03
CA GLU A 216 6.17 7.58 19.78
C GLU A 216 7.22 6.92 20.71
N PRO A 217 7.58 7.57 21.85
CA PRO A 217 8.66 7.12 22.71
C PRO A 217 8.46 5.72 23.36
N GLN A 218 7.23 5.18 23.29
CA GLN A 218 6.92 3.82 23.73
C GLN A 218 7.39 2.74 22.75
N LEU A 219 7.77 3.12 21.49
CA LEU A 219 8.28 2.18 20.50
C LEU A 219 9.76 1.88 20.76
N ASP A 220 10.09 0.65 21.09
CA ASP A 220 11.49 0.18 21.09
C ASP A 220 11.88 -0.29 19.69
N ILE A 221 12.54 0.57 18.92
CA ILE A 221 12.92 0.28 17.53
C ILE A 221 13.95 -0.85 17.41
N LEU A 222 14.67 -1.18 18.47
CA LEU A 222 15.59 -2.33 18.51
C LEU A 222 14.85 -3.67 18.66
N GLN A 223 13.64 -3.66 19.19
CA GLN A 223 12.81 -4.86 19.34
C GLN A 223 11.66 -4.94 18.34
N LEU A 224 11.37 -3.85 17.64
CA LEU A 224 10.26 -3.76 16.71
C LEU A 224 10.39 -4.78 15.59
N LYS A 225 9.33 -5.58 15.40
CA LYS A 225 9.28 -6.63 14.36
C LYS A 225 8.30 -6.25 13.24
N GLY A 226 8.64 -6.71 12.05
CA GLY A 226 7.84 -6.47 10.86
C GLY A 226 8.23 -7.39 9.70
N SER A 227 7.86 -6.99 8.49
CA SER A 227 8.23 -7.68 7.26
C SER A 227 9.73 -7.54 6.97
N TYR A 228 10.24 -8.36 6.05
CA TYR A 228 11.62 -8.26 5.57
C TYR A 228 11.92 -6.92 4.86
N ALA A 229 10.89 -6.16 4.48
CA ALA A 229 11.01 -4.82 3.89
C ALA A 229 10.79 -3.68 4.90
N GLY A 230 10.60 -4.00 6.20
CA GLY A 230 10.43 -3.01 7.26
C GLY A 230 9.01 -2.49 7.48
N ALA A 231 7.99 -3.13 6.88
CA ALA A 231 6.59 -2.81 7.15
C ALA A 231 6.12 -3.44 8.47
N MET A 232 5.25 -2.74 9.21
CA MET A 232 4.93 -3.02 10.60
C MET A 232 3.43 -3.15 10.87
N GLY A 233 3.09 -3.96 11.88
CA GLY A 233 1.75 -4.08 12.44
C GLY A 233 0.73 -4.74 11.52
N MET A 234 -0.55 -4.68 11.89
CA MET A 234 -1.63 -5.37 11.18
C MET A 234 -1.86 -4.80 9.77
N GLY A 235 -1.65 -3.49 9.58
CA GLY A 235 -1.79 -2.79 8.30
C GLY A 235 -0.51 -2.72 7.48
N GLN A 236 0.61 -3.28 7.93
CA GLN A 236 1.91 -3.27 7.24
C GLN A 236 2.36 -1.85 6.84
N PHE A 237 2.28 -0.90 7.76
CA PHE A 237 2.73 0.47 7.53
C PHE A 237 4.26 0.56 7.53
N MET A 238 4.81 1.24 6.52
CA MET A 238 6.21 1.69 6.55
C MET A 238 6.40 2.78 7.61
N PRO A 239 7.61 2.99 8.16
CA PRO A 239 7.87 4.03 9.17
C PRO A 239 7.34 5.40 8.81
N SER A 240 7.54 5.84 7.55
CA SER A 240 7.00 7.10 7.06
C SER A 240 5.47 7.14 7.06
N SER A 241 4.82 6.05 6.64
CA SER A 241 3.35 5.95 6.63
C SER A 241 2.81 5.99 8.05
N TYR A 242 3.45 5.30 8.99
CA TYR A 242 3.10 5.32 10.40
C TYR A 242 3.17 6.75 10.94
N ARG A 243 4.32 7.41 10.78
CA ARG A 243 4.55 8.76 11.28
C ARG A 243 3.57 9.79 10.71
N LEU A 244 3.26 9.70 9.41
CA LEU A 244 2.47 10.72 8.70
C LEU A 244 0.97 10.48 8.80
N TRP A 245 0.51 9.23 8.83
CA TRP A 245 -0.90 8.90 8.61
C TRP A 245 -1.52 8.02 9.69
N ALA A 246 -0.75 7.54 10.69
CA ALA A 246 -1.32 6.88 11.84
C ALA A 246 -2.22 7.83 12.63
N LYS A 247 -3.32 7.29 13.14
CA LYS A 247 -4.30 7.96 13.98
C LYS A 247 -4.43 7.26 15.32
N ASP A 248 -4.61 8.04 16.35
CA ASP A 248 -5.15 7.62 17.62
C ASP A 248 -6.67 7.41 17.42
N GLY A 249 -7.09 6.16 17.45
CA GLY A 249 -8.45 5.75 17.07
C GLY A 249 -9.46 5.77 18.22
N ASP A 250 -9.01 5.90 19.47
CA ASP A 250 -9.88 5.96 20.63
C ASP A 250 -9.60 7.16 21.57
N GLY A 251 -8.57 7.96 21.27
CA GLY A 251 -8.25 9.18 21.98
C GLY A 251 -7.42 8.96 23.25
N ASP A 252 -6.68 7.83 23.34
CA ASP A 252 -5.83 7.52 24.51
C ASP A 252 -4.50 8.29 24.52
N GLY A 253 -4.22 9.09 23.46
CA GLY A 253 -3.01 9.89 23.29
C GLY A 253 -1.85 9.13 22.66
N ARG A 254 -2.05 7.92 22.13
CA ARG A 254 -1.06 7.07 21.48
C ARG A 254 -1.52 6.66 20.09
N ARG A 255 -0.59 6.16 19.28
CA ARG A 255 -0.88 5.59 17.97
C ARG A 255 -0.20 4.23 17.88
N ASP A 256 -0.85 3.17 18.38
CA ASP A 256 -0.30 1.81 18.38
C ASP A 256 -0.86 0.99 17.21
N LEU A 257 -0.12 0.94 16.11
CA LEU A 257 -0.46 0.11 14.95
C LEU A 257 -0.04 -1.35 15.09
N LEU A 258 0.64 -1.72 16.17
CA LEU A 258 1.16 -3.06 16.39
C LEU A 258 0.12 -3.96 17.05
N THR A 259 -0.53 -3.45 18.11
CA THR A 259 -1.42 -4.22 18.96
C THR A 259 -2.81 -3.63 19.17
N HIS A 260 -2.98 -2.30 18.97
CA HIS A 260 -4.23 -1.59 19.27
C HIS A 260 -5.14 -1.47 18.04
N LYS A 261 -6.16 -2.31 17.99
CA LYS A 261 -7.06 -2.39 16.82
C LYS A 261 -7.77 -1.07 16.46
N PRO A 262 -8.28 -0.24 17.41
CA PRO A 262 -8.88 1.04 17.09
C PRO A 262 -7.94 1.95 16.27
N ASP A 263 -6.66 2.04 16.66
CA ASP A 263 -5.66 2.84 15.95
C ASP A 263 -5.37 2.28 14.56
N VAL A 264 -5.27 0.95 14.45
CA VAL A 264 -5.10 0.26 13.16
C VAL A 264 -6.24 0.61 12.21
N PHE A 265 -7.49 0.54 12.66
CA PHE A 265 -8.66 0.82 11.82
C PHE A 265 -8.70 2.28 11.39
N ALA A 266 -8.53 3.20 12.33
CA ALA A 266 -8.50 4.63 12.06
C ALA A 266 -7.35 5.00 11.11
N SER A 267 -6.19 4.39 11.28
CA SER A 267 -5.01 4.65 10.44
C SER A 267 -5.15 4.14 9.01
N ILE A 268 -5.69 2.93 8.81
CA ILE A 268 -5.98 2.41 7.47
C ILE A 268 -7.02 3.28 6.76
N ALA A 269 -8.09 3.67 7.45
CA ALA A 269 -9.10 4.56 6.88
C ALA A 269 -8.52 5.94 6.56
N ASN A 270 -7.73 6.53 7.46
CA ASN A 270 -7.07 7.80 7.22
C ASN A 270 -6.11 7.73 6.02
N TYR A 271 -5.37 6.62 5.86
CA TYR A 271 -4.53 6.41 4.67
C TYR A 271 -5.36 6.55 3.39
N PHE A 272 -6.53 5.93 3.32
CA PHE A 272 -7.42 6.05 2.15
C PHE A 272 -7.93 7.47 1.95
N VAL A 273 -8.35 8.13 3.04
CA VAL A 273 -8.85 9.52 2.98
C VAL A 273 -7.78 10.48 2.43
N VAL A 274 -6.57 10.44 2.97
CA VAL A 274 -5.48 11.35 2.53
C VAL A 274 -5.00 11.08 1.11
N HIS A 275 -5.25 9.85 0.59
CA HIS A 275 -4.97 9.52 -0.79
C HIS A 275 -6.19 9.72 -1.73
N GLY A 276 -7.24 10.37 -1.25
CA GLY A 276 -8.35 10.85 -2.07
C GLY A 276 -9.54 9.92 -2.20
N TRP A 277 -9.80 9.04 -1.20
CA TRP A 277 -11.01 8.22 -1.14
C TRP A 277 -12.27 9.07 -1.23
N GLN A 278 -13.16 8.69 -2.11
CA GLN A 278 -14.48 9.31 -2.25
C GLN A 278 -15.53 8.48 -1.51
N ARG A 279 -16.19 9.09 -0.52
CA ARG A 279 -17.32 8.48 0.20
C ARG A 279 -18.40 8.08 -0.80
N GLY A 280 -18.83 6.83 -0.76
CA GLY A 280 -19.86 6.30 -1.66
C GLY A 280 -19.46 6.15 -3.13
N GLY A 281 -18.24 6.56 -3.50
CA GLY A 281 -17.74 6.42 -4.86
C GLY A 281 -17.46 4.94 -5.21
N PRO A 282 -17.66 4.54 -6.50
CA PRO A 282 -17.38 3.20 -6.94
C PRO A 282 -15.86 2.91 -6.97
N VAL A 283 -15.53 1.62 -6.85
CA VAL A 283 -14.14 1.15 -6.92
C VAL A 283 -13.82 0.64 -8.31
N VAL A 284 -14.59 -0.32 -8.82
CA VAL A 284 -14.46 -0.87 -10.17
C VAL A 284 -15.83 -1.21 -10.76
N ALA A 285 -15.85 -1.37 -12.08
CA ALA A 285 -16.93 -2.04 -12.79
C ALA A 285 -16.38 -3.16 -13.68
N ARG A 286 -17.07 -4.28 -13.77
CA ARG A 286 -16.80 -5.26 -14.83
C ARG A 286 -17.02 -4.58 -16.17
N ALA A 287 -16.09 -4.72 -17.10
CA ALA A 287 -16.21 -4.15 -18.43
C ALA A 287 -16.53 -5.20 -19.46
N GLN A 288 -17.34 -4.82 -20.46
CA GLN A 288 -17.47 -5.52 -21.73
C GLN A 288 -16.47 -4.94 -22.73
N ARG A 289 -15.88 -5.81 -23.55
CA ARG A 289 -15.03 -5.42 -24.67
C ARG A 289 -15.74 -5.76 -25.96
N ASP A 290 -15.82 -4.79 -26.86
CA ASP A 290 -16.32 -5.01 -28.21
C ASP A 290 -15.37 -5.97 -28.96
N ALA A 291 -15.94 -6.88 -29.76
CA ALA A 291 -15.14 -7.85 -30.52
C ALA A 291 -14.15 -7.17 -31.50
N SER A 292 -14.51 -5.99 -31.99
CA SER A 292 -13.70 -5.17 -32.90
C SER A 292 -12.71 -4.22 -32.18
N ALA A 293 -12.77 -4.13 -30.84
CA ALA A 293 -11.92 -3.22 -30.09
C ALA A 293 -10.44 -3.59 -30.22
N ALA A 294 -9.59 -2.60 -30.51
CA ALA A 294 -8.14 -2.76 -30.40
C ALA A 294 -7.72 -2.89 -28.93
N ASP A 295 -6.59 -3.57 -28.70
CA ASP A 295 -6.04 -3.64 -27.34
C ASP A 295 -5.63 -2.24 -26.89
N PHE A 296 -6.03 -1.90 -25.66
CA PHE A 296 -5.70 -0.65 -25.03
C PHE A 296 -5.01 -0.90 -23.68
N LYS A 297 -3.83 -0.36 -23.52
CA LYS A 297 -3.06 -0.40 -22.29
C LYS A 297 -2.82 1.02 -21.79
N PRO A 298 -3.45 1.42 -20.66
CA PRO A 298 -3.16 2.70 -20.03
C PRO A 298 -1.70 2.83 -19.60
N GLU A 299 -1.18 4.06 -19.54
CA GLU A 299 0.20 4.33 -19.09
C GLU A 299 0.39 4.04 -17.60
N ASN A 300 -0.66 4.27 -16.81
CA ASN A 300 -0.67 4.08 -15.35
C ASN A 300 -2.09 3.76 -14.86
N TRP A 301 -2.28 3.76 -13.54
CA TRP A 301 -3.57 3.44 -12.92
C TRP A 301 -4.43 4.66 -12.58
N ASP A 302 -4.05 5.86 -13.03
CA ASP A 302 -4.86 7.06 -12.84
C ASP A 302 -6.17 6.97 -13.61
N PRO A 303 -7.33 7.26 -12.99
CA PRO A 303 -8.65 7.17 -13.61
C PRO A 303 -8.94 8.41 -14.48
N VAL A 304 -8.04 8.71 -15.41
CA VAL A 304 -8.05 9.95 -16.20
C VAL A 304 -8.81 9.85 -17.52
N TYR A 305 -9.20 8.65 -17.93
CA TYR A 305 -9.91 8.44 -19.18
C TYR A 305 -11.42 8.63 -18.96
N PRO A 306 -12.08 9.62 -19.62
CA PRO A 306 -13.54 9.74 -19.61
C PRO A 306 -14.20 8.43 -20.08
N LEU A 307 -15.31 8.03 -19.47
CA LEU A 307 -15.99 6.78 -19.85
C LEU A 307 -16.42 6.78 -21.34
N ALA A 308 -16.80 7.94 -21.87
CA ALA A 308 -17.12 8.06 -23.31
C ALA A 308 -15.93 7.74 -24.21
N ASP A 309 -14.70 8.04 -23.76
CA ASP A 309 -13.47 7.74 -24.51
C ASP A 309 -13.14 6.25 -24.47
N LEU A 310 -13.32 5.62 -23.31
CA LEU A 310 -13.19 4.17 -23.18
C LEU A 310 -14.27 3.43 -23.99
N ALA A 311 -15.49 3.96 -24.02
CA ALA A 311 -16.57 3.42 -24.87
C ALA A 311 -16.23 3.50 -26.37
N ARG A 312 -15.65 4.63 -26.84
CA ARG A 312 -15.19 4.75 -28.24
C ARG A 312 -14.06 3.76 -28.56
N ARG A 313 -13.30 3.33 -27.57
CA ARG A 313 -12.29 2.27 -27.72
C ARG A 313 -12.88 0.87 -27.62
N GLY A 314 -14.20 0.75 -27.42
CA GLY A 314 -14.91 -0.53 -27.31
C GLY A 314 -14.91 -1.12 -25.89
N TYR A 315 -14.66 -0.33 -24.85
CA TYR A 315 -14.73 -0.77 -23.45
C TYR A 315 -15.83 -0.03 -22.71
N THR A 316 -16.89 -0.75 -22.32
CA THR A 316 -18.05 -0.19 -21.62
C THR A 316 -18.31 -0.93 -20.31
N PRO A 317 -18.91 -0.27 -19.30
CA PRO A 317 -19.39 -0.99 -18.13
C PRO A 317 -20.39 -2.08 -18.52
N ALA A 318 -20.29 -3.26 -17.94
CA ALA A 318 -21.31 -4.29 -18.12
C ALA A 318 -22.67 -3.80 -17.54
N PRO A 319 -23.81 -4.31 -18.03
CA PRO A 319 -25.14 -3.91 -17.54
C PRO A 319 -25.26 -4.00 -16.02
N GLY A 320 -25.82 -2.97 -15.38
CA GLY A 320 -26.01 -2.90 -13.92
C GLY A 320 -24.75 -2.60 -13.11
N GLN A 321 -23.62 -2.40 -13.76
CA GLN A 321 -22.38 -2.01 -13.06
C GLN A 321 -22.35 -0.50 -12.76
N PRO A 322 -21.66 -0.07 -11.67
CA PRO A 322 -21.55 1.33 -11.33
C PRO A 322 -20.73 2.10 -12.38
N THR A 323 -20.95 3.41 -12.45
CA THR A 323 -20.23 4.32 -13.34
C THR A 323 -19.65 5.50 -12.55
N ALA A 324 -18.63 6.15 -13.12
CA ALA A 324 -18.06 7.40 -12.64
C ALA A 324 -17.67 8.27 -13.85
N GLU A 325 -17.22 9.50 -13.63
CA GLU A 325 -16.81 10.41 -14.71
C GLU A 325 -15.64 9.85 -15.53
N GLY A 326 -14.65 9.27 -14.84
CA GLY A 326 -13.46 8.70 -15.46
C GLY A 326 -13.02 7.39 -14.82
N ALA A 327 -12.24 6.64 -15.60
CA ALA A 327 -11.68 5.36 -15.20
C ALA A 327 -10.30 5.15 -15.83
N THR A 328 -9.60 4.12 -15.39
CA THR A 328 -8.55 3.44 -16.17
C THR A 328 -9.00 2.03 -16.52
N LEU A 329 -8.37 1.39 -17.50
CA LEU A 329 -8.69 0.03 -17.91
C LEU A 329 -7.72 -0.97 -17.27
N LEU A 330 -8.25 -2.04 -16.68
CA LEU A 330 -7.47 -3.21 -16.31
C LEU A 330 -7.81 -4.35 -17.28
N SER A 331 -6.77 -5.02 -17.77
CA SER A 331 -6.87 -6.24 -18.58
C SER A 331 -6.12 -7.34 -17.86
N LEU A 332 -6.80 -8.38 -17.38
CA LEU A 332 -6.25 -9.43 -16.53
C LEU A 332 -6.55 -10.80 -17.12
N ASP A 333 -5.57 -11.71 -17.08
CA ASP A 333 -5.70 -13.09 -17.53
C ASP A 333 -6.41 -13.91 -16.44
N GLY A 334 -7.74 -14.00 -16.57
CA GLY A 334 -8.62 -14.71 -15.65
C GLY A 334 -8.78 -16.19 -16.00
N GLU A 335 -9.59 -16.91 -15.19
CA GLU A 335 -9.81 -18.35 -15.34
C GLU A 335 -10.53 -18.71 -16.65
N ALA A 336 -11.53 -17.91 -17.04
CA ALA A 336 -12.33 -18.11 -18.26
C ALA A 336 -11.82 -17.28 -19.45
N GLY A 337 -10.58 -16.76 -19.40
CA GLY A 337 -10.01 -15.87 -20.42
C GLY A 337 -9.81 -14.45 -19.90
N MET A 338 -9.57 -13.51 -20.84
CA MET A 338 -9.28 -12.11 -20.48
C MET A 338 -10.47 -11.46 -19.78
N GLU A 339 -10.18 -10.86 -18.65
CA GLU A 339 -11.10 -10.05 -17.85
C GLU A 339 -10.78 -8.58 -18.02
N TYR A 340 -11.81 -7.79 -18.28
CA TYR A 340 -11.68 -6.33 -18.39
C TYR A 340 -12.44 -5.65 -17.25
N TRP A 341 -11.83 -4.62 -16.67
CA TRP A 341 -12.39 -3.85 -15.56
C TRP A 341 -12.14 -2.36 -15.79
N LEU A 342 -13.15 -1.55 -15.57
CA LEU A 342 -13.02 -0.11 -15.43
C LEU A 342 -12.73 0.20 -13.97
N ALA A 343 -11.54 0.76 -13.72
CA ALA A 343 -11.07 1.06 -12.37
C ALA A 343 -11.21 2.56 -12.12
N TYR A 344 -11.96 2.90 -11.08
CA TYR A 344 -12.32 4.27 -10.72
C TYR A 344 -11.40 4.87 -9.66
N ARG A 345 -11.71 6.06 -9.17
CA ARG A 345 -10.91 6.79 -8.21
C ARG A 345 -10.62 5.98 -6.93
N ASN A 346 -11.60 5.32 -6.35
CA ASN A 346 -11.37 4.54 -5.13
C ASN A 346 -10.50 3.30 -5.37
N PHE A 347 -10.49 2.73 -6.56
CA PHE A 347 -9.50 1.73 -6.93
C PHE A 347 -8.09 2.31 -6.94
N TYR A 348 -7.91 3.48 -7.57
CA TYR A 348 -6.63 4.17 -7.56
C TYR A 348 -6.12 4.40 -6.14
N VAL A 349 -6.99 4.79 -5.20
CA VAL A 349 -6.61 4.96 -3.79
C VAL A 349 -6.08 3.66 -3.19
N ILE A 350 -6.70 2.52 -3.48
CA ILE A 350 -6.19 1.21 -3.03
C ILE A 350 -4.80 0.93 -3.63
N THR A 351 -4.54 1.34 -4.89
CA THR A 351 -3.20 1.18 -5.49
C THR A 351 -2.11 2.00 -4.79
N ARG A 352 -2.46 2.98 -3.95
CA ARG A 352 -1.46 3.73 -3.15
C ARG A 352 -0.94 2.91 -1.98
N TYR A 353 -1.75 1.98 -1.47
CA TYR A 353 -1.33 1.01 -0.48
C TYR A 353 -0.32 0.01 -1.07
N ASN A 354 -0.65 -0.53 -2.25
CA ASN A 354 0.24 -1.37 -3.04
C ASN A 354 -0.05 -1.16 -4.54
N ARG A 355 0.97 -0.81 -5.31
CA ARG A 355 0.86 -0.43 -6.73
C ARG A 355 0.42 -1.55 -7.68
N SER A 356 0.25 -2.78 -7.20
CA SER A 356 -0.23 -3.90 -8.01
C SER A 356 -1.75 -3.80 -8.26
N PRO A 357 -2.23 -3.78 -9.51
CA PRO A 357 -3.65 -3.81 -9.80
C PRO A 357 -4.32 -5.11 -9.35
N MET A 358 -3.61 -6.24 -9.37
CA MET A 358 -4.12 -7.51 -8.86
C MET A 358 -4.31 -7.48 -7.34
N TYR A 359 -3.37 -6.85 -6.60
CA TYR A 359 -3.55 -6.59 -5.17
C TYR A 359 -4.82 -5.78 -4.91
N SER A 360 -4.97 -4.66 -5.60
CA SER A 360 -6.10 -3.76 -5.39
C SER A 360 -7.45 -4.41 -5.72
N LEU A 361 -7.49 -5.22 -6.78
CA LEU A 361 -8.69 -5.98 -7.13
C LEU A 361 -8.96 -7.10 -6.12
N SER A 362 -7.92 -7.73 -5.55
CA SER A 362 -8.08 -8.71 -4.46
C SER A 362 -8.64 -8.06 -3.19
N VAL A 363 -8.14 -6.87 -2.80
CA VAL A 363 -8.70 -6.10 -1.67
C VAL A 363 -10.18 -5.81 -1.92
N HIS A 364 -10.55 -5.33 -3.11
CA HIS A 364 -11.93 -5.05 -3.45
C HIS A 364 -12.81 -6.31 -3.38
N GLN A 365 -12.41 -7.40 -4.05
CA GLN A 365 -13.21 -8.63 -4.07
C GLN A 365 -13.32 -9.27 -2.67
N LEU A 366 -12.27 -9.21 -1.86
CA LEU A 366 -12.32 -9.67 -0.48
C LEU A 366 -13.27 -8.80 0.36
N ALA A 367 -13.22 -7.47 0.21
CA ALA A 367 -14.15 -6.56 0.89
C ALA A 367 -15.62 -6.91 0.55
N GLN A 368 -15.93 -7.09 -0.74
CA GLN A 368 -17.29 -7.47 -1.17
C GLN A 368 -17.73 -8.83 -0.58
N ALA A 369 -16.84 -9.82 -0.59
CA ALA A 369 -17.15 -11.14 -0.03
C ALA A 369 -17.35 -11.08 1.51
N ILE A 370 -16.55 -10.29 2.23
CA ILE A 370 -16.72 -10.05 3.67
C ILE A 370 -18.07 -9.38 3.92
N ARG A 371 -18.42 -8.32 3.17
CA ARG A 371 -19.69 -7.61 3.31
C ARG A 371 -20.89 -8.53 3.11
N ALA A 372 -20.84 -9.36 2.07
CA ALA A 372 -21.88 -10.36 1.81
C ALA A 372 -22.02 -11.37 2.97
N GLY A 373 -20.91 -11.83 3.54
CA GLY A 373 -20.90 -12.78 4.66
C GLY A 373 -21.29 -12.18 6.01
N VAL A 374 -21.07 -10.87 6.22
CA VAL A 374 -21.52 -10.16 7.45
C VAL A 374 -23.04 -9.98 7.44
N GLY A 375 -23.63 -9.76 6.29
CA GLY A 375 -25.03 -9.41 6.11
C GLY A 375 -25.30 -7.91 6.33
N PRO A 376 -26.57 -7.51 6.23
CA PRO A 376 -27.00 -6.13 6.41
C PRO A 376 -26.74 -5.59 7.83
#